data_47132ad99ff98a9b7eb695651e5875e9
#
_entry.id   47132ad99ff98a9b7eb695651e5875e9
#
_cell.length_a   1.000
_cell.length_b   1.000
_cell.length_c   1.000
_cell.angle_alpha   90.00
_cell.angle_beta   90.00
_cell.angle_gamma   90.00
#
_symmetry.space_group_name_H-M   'P 1'
#
loop_
_entity.id
_entity.type
_entity.pdbx_description
1 polymer ?
#
loop_
_entity_poly.entity_id
_entity_poly.type
_entity_poly.pdbx_seq_one_letter_code
_entity_poly.pdbx_strand_id
1 'polypeptide(L)'
;MVWLVILSVLILLVVLLMFFYRFPTERKCVPSDKNKVYSPAYGRIMKITERADGTLYIAIFLSPLDIHYQFFPVSGMVKKIDYDHNGKFELAYELNKSNDNEKCIHVINNEYGDFTVYQIAGFLVRRISPYDTVGQTAVSGKCMGLIHFGSRVDIIIPQRHRFKLRVKEGEYVSGDTTVLGYYDA
;
A
#
# COMPACT_ATOMS: atom_id res chain seq x y z
N MET A 1 13.22 25.85 33.17
CA MET A 1 11.75 25.76 33.02
C MET A 1 11.28 26.21 31.64
N VAL A 2 11.61 27.43 31.19
CA VAL A 2 11.17 27.97 29.88
C VAL A 2 11.59 27.08 28.69
N TRP A 3 12.83 26.62 28.67
CA TRP A 3 13.34 25.73 27.58
C TRP A 3 12.61 24.39 27.49
N LEU A 4 12.17 23.83 28.61
CA LEU A 4 11.39 22.59 28.63
C LEU A 4 9.98 22.81 28.03
N VAL A 5 9.39 23.97 28.32
CA VAL A 5 8.09 24.34 27.72
C VAL A 5 8.22 24.55 26.22
N ILE A 6 9.26 25.26 25.77
CA ILE A 6 9.52 25.46 24.34
C ILE A 6 9.72 24.11 23.64
N LEU A 7 10.52 23.21 24.21
CA LEU A 7 10.77 21.90 23.64
C LEU A 7 9.48 21.07 23.56
N SER A 8 8.66 21.06 24.61
CA SER A 8 7.38 20.33 24.60
C SER A 8 6.39 20.88 23.57
N VAL A 9 6.32 22.21 23.40
CA VAL A 9 5.49 22.84 22.37
C VAL A 9 5.99 22.48 20.98
N LEU A 10 7.31 22.46 20.78
CA LEU A 10 7.91 22.08 19.48
C LEU A 10 7.64 20.62 19.13
N ILE A 11 7.77 19.70 20.10
CA ILE A 11 7.43 18.29 19.94
C ILE A 11 5.94 18.13 19.59
N LEU A 12 5.06 18.82 20.31
CA LEU A 12 3.62 18.79 20.04
C LEU A 12 3.30 19.30 18.64
N LEU A 13 3.95 20.39 18.20
CA LEU A 13 3.80 20.94 16.86
C LEU A 13 4.25 19.95 15.80
N VAL A 14 5.39 19.28 15.99
CA VAL A 14 5.90 18.25 15.07
C VAL A 14 4.93 17.08 14.99
N VAL A 15 4.41 16.61 16.13
CA VAL A 15 3.42 15.53 16.18
C VAL A 15 2.13 15.92 15.46
N LEU A 16 1.65 17.14 15.65
CA LEU A 16 0.48 17.68 14.97
C LEU A 16 0.71 17.79 13.45
N LEU A 17 1.88 18.31 13.04
CA LEU A 17 2.24 18.39 11.62
C LEU A 17 2.33 16.99 10.97
N MET A 18 2.92 16.03 11.68
CA MET A 18 2.92 14.64 11.22
C MET A 18 1.51 14.09 11.08
N PHE A 19 0.60 14.43 11.97
CA PHE A 19 -0.80 14.01 11.91
C PHE A 19 -1.53 14.64 10.71
N PHE A 20 -1.36 15.95 10.47
CA PHE A 20 -1.95 16.67 9.34
C PHE A 20 -1.39 16.22 7.99
N TYR A 21 -0.09 15.93 7.92
CA TYR A 21 0.54 15.46 6.68
C TYR A 21 0.07 14.05 6.26
N ARG A 22 -0.53 13.30 7.16
CA ARG A 22 -1.03 11.93 6.91
C ARG A 22 -2.40 11.87 6.25
N PHE A 23 -3.19 12.94 6.34
CA PHE A 23 -4.52 12.96 5.75
C PHE A 23 -4.44 13.57 4.34
N PRO A 24 -4.64 12.77 3.27
CA PRO A 24 -4.76 13.34 1.95
C PRO A 24 -6.01 14.21 1.88
N THR A 25 -5.84 15.47 1.54
CA THR A 25 -6.94 16.28 1.03
C THR A 25 -7.46 15.60 -0.23
N GLU A 26 -8.77 15.57 -0.42
CA GLU A 26 -9.50 14.90 -1.51
C GLU A 26 -8.68 14.73 -2.80
N ARG A 27 -8.40 13.48 -3.16
CA ARG A 27 -7.67 13.18 -4.38
C ARG A 27 -8.63 12.95 -5.51
N LYS A 28 -8.34 13.57 -6.63
CA LYS A 28 -9.02 13.27 -7.89
C LYS A 28 -8.67 11.83 -8.27
N CYS A 29 -9.69 11.00 -8.49
CA CYS A 29 -9.50 9.68 -9.10
C CYS A 29 -8.73 9.85 -10.42
N VAL A 30 -7.63 9.14 -10.57
CA VAL A 30 -6.92 9.09 -11.86
C VAL A 30 -7.79 8.27 -12.81
N PRO A 31 -8.10 8.78 -14.03
CA PRO A 31 -8.75 7.97 -15.04
C PRO A 31 -7.91 6.71 -15.26
N SER A 32 -8.48 5.55 -14.98
CA SER A 32 -7.74 4.30 -15.09
C SER A 32 -7.76 3.83 -16.54
N ASP A 33 -6.60 3.79 -17.18
CA ASP A 33 -6.44 2.94 -18.35
C ASP A 33 -6.52 1.48 -17.89
N LYS A 34 -7.38 0.69 -18.50
CA LYS A 34 -7.70 -0.67 -18.04
C LYS A 34 -6.48 -1.59 -17.98
N ASN A 35 -5.48 -1.35 -18.83
CA ASN A 35 -4.27 -2.16 -18.91
C ASN A 35 -3.14 -1.71 -17.98
N LYS A 36 -3.27 -0.57 -17.26
CA LYS A 36 -2.26 -0.06 -16.34
C LYS A 36 -2.48 -0.55 -14.92
N VAL A 37 -1.38 -0.83 -14.23
CA VAL A 37 -1.36 -1.14 -12.79
C VAL A 37 -0.67 0.00 -12.07
N TYR A 38 -1.39 0.63 -11.16
CA TYR A 38 -0.90 1.76 -10.36
C TYR A 38 -0.36 1.31 -9.01
N SER A 39 0.49 2.14 -8.41
CA SER A 39 0.98 1.87 -7.05
C SER A 39 -0.17 1.91 -6.05
N PRO A 40 -0.33 0.87 -5.22
CA PRO A 40 -1.35 0.87 -4.16
C PRO A 40 -0.98 1.75 -2.96
N ALA A 41 0.26 2.25 -2.89
CA ALA A 41 0.75 2.98 -1.73
C ALA A 41 1.82 4.02 -2.10
N TYR A 42 2.07 4.94 -1.16
CA TYR A 42 3.21 5.85 -1.16
C TYR A 42 4.37 5.18 -0.45
N GLY A 43 5.58 5.29 -1.01
CA GLY A 43 6.74 4.74 -0.35
C GLY A 43 7.84 4.33 -1.31
N ARG A 44 8.79 3.56 -0.79
CA ARG A 44 9.94 3.09 -1.55
C ARG A 44 9.82 1.60 -1.87
N ILE A 45 10.02 1.24 -3.12
CA ILE A 45 10.06 -0.17 -3.53
C ILE A 45 11.26 -0.84 -2.86
N MET A 46 10.99 -1.85 -2.03
CA MET A 46 12.01 -2.62 -1.32
C MET A 46 12.47 -3.81 -2.14
N LYS A 47 11.54 -4.47 -2.80
CA LYS A 47 11.78 -5.74 -3.49
C LYS A 47 10.86 -5.90 -4.69
N ILE A 48 11.42 -6.44 -5.75
CA ILE A 48 10.67 -6.91 -6.92
C ILE A 48 11.14 -8.35 -7.20
N THR A 49 10.21 -9.30 -7.26
CA THR A 49 10.55 -10.71 -7.46
C THR A 49 9.53 -11.39 -8.36
N GLU A 50 10.02 -12.03 -9.41
CA GLU A 50 9.22 -12.96 -10.19
C GLU A 50 9.06 -14.26 -9.41
N ARG A 51 7.84 -14.75 -9.29
CA ARG A 51 7.52 -15.96 -8.54
C ARG A 51 7.38 -17.16 -9.50
N ALA A 52 7.62 -18.34 -8.97
CA ALA A 52 7.52 -19.59 -9.75
C ALA A 52 6.11 -19.86 -10.28
N ASP A 53 5.09 -19.26 -9.67
CA ASP A 53 3.68 -19.36 -10.09
C ASP A 53 3.33 -18.43 -11.28
N GLY A 54 4.31 -17.75 -11.87
CA GLY A 54 4.12 -16.82 -12.98
C GLY A 54 3.54 -15.46 -12.57
N THR A 55 3.58 -15.13 -11.29
CA THR A 55 3.19 -13.81 -10.77
C THR A 55 4.40 -12.91 -10.50
N LEU A 56 4.17 -11.60 -10.40
CA LEU A 56 5.16 -10.62 -9.97
C LEU A 56 4.82 -10.09 -8.59
N TYR A 57 5.77 -10.19 -7.67
CA TYR A 57 5.67 -9.63 -6.32
C TYR A 57 6.43 -8.31 -6.24
N ILE A 58 5.79 -7.28 -5.68
CA ILE A 58 6.41 -5.98 -5.39
C ILE A 58 6.08 -5.61 -3.95
N ALA A 59 7.12 -5.32 -3.14
CA ALA A 59 6.99 -4.82 -1.77
C ALA A 59 7.32 -3.33 -1.70
N ILE A 60 6.46 -2.54 -1.07
CA ILE A 60 6.58 -1.08 -0.92
C ILE A 60 6.62 -0.77 0.57
N PHE A 61 7.71 -0.18 1.04
CA PHE A 61 7.85 0.30 2.41
C PHE A 61 7.35 1.73 2.54
N LEU A 62 6.49 1.97 3.50
CA LEU A 62 5.98 3.28 3.87
C LEU A 62 6.72 3.77 5.11
N SER A 63 7.51 4.82 4.96
CA SER A 63 8.12 5.48 6.10
C SER A 63 7.03 6.17 6.95
N PRO A 64 7.27 6.43 8.24
CA PRO A 64 6.30 7.15 9.08
C PRO A 64 5.83 8.49 8.51
N LEU A 65 6.62 9.11 7.63
CA LEU A 65 6.31 10.39 7.01
C LEU A 65 5.51 10.24 5.69
N ASP A 66 5.39 9.03 5.16
CA ASP A 66 4.65 8.78 3.94
C ASP A 66 3.13 8.80 4.20
N ILE A 67 2.36 8.99 3.15
CA ILE A 67 0.90 8.87 3.21
C ILE A 67 0.54 7.40 3.38
N HIS A 68 -0.25 7.09 4.42
CA HIS A 68 -0.60 5.73 4.80
C HIS A 68 -1.99 5.27 4.31
N TYR A 69 -2.60 6.01 3.41
CA TYR A 69 -3.78 5.55 2.65
C TYR A 69 -3.33 4.65 1.51
N GLN A 70 -4.07 3.57 1.28
CA GLN A 70 -3.86 2.65 0.18
C GLN A 70 -4.96 2.81 -0.86
N PHE A 71 -4.62 2.48 -2.10
CA PHE A 71 -5.46 2.72 -3.27
C PHE A 71 -5.59 1.43 -4.09
N PHE A 72 -6.74 1.25 -4.74
CA PHE A 72 -6.90 0.15 -5.67
C PHE A 72 -5.91 0.29 -6.83
N PRO A 73 -5.03 -0.70 -7.06
CA PRO A 73 -4.04 -0.62 -8.13
C PRO A 73 -4.64 -0.78 -9.52
N VAL A 74 -5.80 -1.44 -9.59
CA VAL A 74 -6.55 -1.74 -10.82
C VAL A 74 -8.04 -1.59 -10.57
N SER A 75 -8.82 -1.42 -11.63
CA SER A 75 -10.27 -1.58 -11.58
C SER A 75 -10.64 -3.06 -11.71
N GLY A 76 -11.72 -3.47 -11.03
CA GLY A 76 -12.18 -4.85 -11.01
C GLY A 76 -13.24 -5.10 -9.94
N MET A 77 -13.42 -6.35 -9.53
CA MET A 77 -14.30 -6.75 -8.45
C MET A 77 -13.49 -7.17 -7.22
N VAL A 78 -13.84 -6.70 -6.05
CA VAL A 78 -13.26 -7.18 -4.79
C VAL A 78 -13.80 -8.58 -4.51
N LYS A 79 -12.95 -9.59 -4.74
CA LYS A 79 -13.30 -11.01 -4.64
C LYS A 79 -13.17 -11.56 -3.22
N LYS A 80 -12.17 -11.07 -2.49
CA LYS A 80 -11.88 -11.54 -1.12
C LYS A 80 -11.25 -10.40 -0.30
N ILE A 81 -11.60 -10.35 0.97
CA ILE A 81 -10.90 -9.60 2.01
C ILE A 81 -10.68 -10.57 3.16
N ASP A 82 -9.43 -10.68 3.63
CA ASP A 82 -9.04 -11.57 4.71
C ASP A 82 -8.18 -10.79 5.69
N TYR A 83 -8.66 -10.62 6.92
CA TYR A 83 -8.01 -9.81 7.92
C TYR A 83 -7.50 -10.67 9.09
N ASP A 84 -6.19 -10.80 9.19
CA ASP A 84 -5.51 -11.47 10.29
C ASP A 84 -5.11 -10.46 11.36
N HIS A 85 -5.86 -10.46 12.47
CA HIS A 85 -5.64 -9.61 13.64
C HIS A 85 -4.57 -10.13 14.60
N ASN A 86 -4.09 -11.37 14.43
CA ASN A 86 -3.22 -12.06 15.39
C ASN A 86 -1.73 -11.98 15.04
N GLY A 87 -1.36 -11.05 14.17
CA GLY A 87 0.02 -10.93 13.69
C GLY A 87 1.03 -10.50 14.77
N LYS A 88 2.31 -10.76 14.48
CA LYS A 88 3.46 -10.29 15.25
C LYS A 88 3.70 -8.78 15.06
N PHE A 89 4.77 -8.25 15.68
CA PHE A 89 5.09 -6.81 15.78
C PHE A 89 6.49 -6.50 15.28
N GLU A 90 6.84 -7.02 14.14
CA GLU A 90 8.14 -6.81 13.56
C GLU A 90 8.19 -5.49 12.78
N LEU A 91 9.38 -4.95 12.61
CA LEU A 91 9.60 -3.75 11.81
C LEU A 91 9.23 -4.02 10.35
N ALA A 92 8.39 -3.20 9.76
CA ALA A 92 7.82 -3.42 8.43
C ALA A 92 8.88 -3.50 7.29
N TYR A 93 10.06 -2.92 7.48
CA TYR A 93 11.15 -3.02 6.51
C TYR A 93 11.90 -4.38 6.56
N GLU A 94 11.73 -5.19 7.61
CA GLU A 94 12.30 -6.53 7.69
C GLU A 94 11.38 -7.53 6.97
N LEU A 95 11.56 -7.70 5.66
CA LEU A 95 10.67 -8.46 4.77
C LEU A 95 10.30 -9.86 5.31
N ASN A 96 11.30 -10.60 5.82
CA ASN A 96 11.05 -11.97 6.27
C ASN A 96 10.27 -12.05 7.58
N LYS A 97 10.58 -11.17 8.54
CA LYS A 97 9.96 -11.17 9.86
C LYS A 97 8.56 -10.55 9.84
N SER A 98 8.40 -9.44 9.12
CA SER A 98 7.13 -8.72 9.04
C SER A 98 6.04 -9.45 8.22
N ASN A 99 6.35 -10.58 7.60
CA ASN A 99 5.35 -11.44 6.98
C ASN A 99 4.34 -12.01 7.99
N ASP A 100 4.73 -12.11 9.27
CA ASP A 100 3.88 -12.59 10.36
C ASP A 100 3.12 -11.44 11.07
N ASN A 101 3.29 -10.19 10.65
CA ASN A 101 2.57 -9.05 11.24
C ASN A 101 1.08 -9.08 10.93
N GLU A 102 0.31 -8.31 11.72
CA GLU A 102 -1.10 -8.03 11.41
C GLU A 102 -1.24 -7.57 9.97
N LYS A 103 -2.15 -8.17 9.22
CA LYS A 103 -2.32 -7.92 7.79
C LYS A 103 -3.75 -8.04 7.33
N CYS A 104 -4.09 -7.23 6.34
CA CYS A 104 -5.32 -7.35 5.57
C CYS A 104 -4.99 -7.67 4.11
N ILE A 105 -5.60 -8.71 3.59
CA ILE A 105 -5.36 -9.22 2.23
C ILE A 105 -6.59 -8.91 1.39
N HIS A 106 -6.39 -8.19 0.31
CA HIS A 106 -7.44 -7.85 -0.65
C HIS A 106 -7.16 -8.55 -1.97
N VAL A 107 -8.13 -9.23 -2.52
CA VAL A 107 -8.05 -9.84 -3.85
C VAL A 107 -9.01 -9.11 -4.77
N ILE A 108 -8.47 -8.47 -5.80
CA ILE A 108 -9.21 -7.76 -6.83
C ILE A 108 -9.10 -8.56 -8.13
N ASN A 109 -10.22 -8.96 -8.69
CA ASN A 109 -10.27 -9.72 -9.94
C ASN A 109 -10.67 -8.83 -11.11
N ASN A 110 -9.97 -8.97 -12.23
CA ASN A 110 -10.34 -8.39 -13.52
C ASN A 110 -9.95 -9.33 -14.67
N GLU A 111 -9.98 -8.85 -15.91
CA GLU A 111 -9.66 -9.61 -17.12
C GLU A 111 -8.23 -10.20 -17.16
N TYR A 112 -7.28 -9.64 -16.39
CA TYR A 112 -5.91 -10.16 -16.29
C TYR A 112 -5.72 -11.18 -15.16
N GLY A 113 -6.72 -11.37 -14.30
CA GLY A 113 -6.71 -12.31 -13.18
C GLY A 113 -6.83 -11.66 -11.81
N ASP A 114 -6.34 -12.37 -10.78
CA ASP A 114 -6.43 -11.96 -9.39
C ASP A 114 -5.20 -11.12 -8.99
N PHE A 115 -5.42 -9.84 -8.69
CA PHE A 115 -4.43 -8.96 -8.06
C PHE A 115 -4.58 -9.06 -6.55
N THR A 116 -3.49 -9.34 -5.85
CA THR A 116 -3.54 -9.43 -4.39
C THR A 116 -2.76 -8.27 -3.77
N VAL A 117 -3.40 -7.51 -2.91
CA VAL A 117 -2.77 -6.42 -2.14
C VAL A 117 -2.76 -6.81 -0.66
N TYR A 118 -1.58 -6.79 -0.07
CA TYR A 118 -1.38 -7.00 1.37
C TYR A 118 -1.13 -5.65 2.03
N GLN A 119 -2.00 -5.25 2.93
CA GLN A 119 -1.73 -4.20 3.89
C GLN A 119 -1.09 -4.85 5.11
N ILE A 120 0.13 -4.47 5.47
CA ILE A 120 0.90 -5.09 6.55
C ILE A 120 1.26 -4.00 7.56
N ALA A 121 0.75 -4.14 8.78
CA ALA A 121 1.02 -3.20 9.86
C ALA A 121 2.48 -3.27 10.32
N GLY A 122 2.99 -2.15 10.82
CA GLY A 122 4.33 -2.07 11.41
C GLY A 122 4.34 -2.26 12.91
N PHE A 123 5.49 -1.94 13.52
CA PHE A 123 5.75 -2.14 14.95
C PHE A 123 4.92 -1.24 15.88
N LEU A 124 4.71 0.04 15.52
CA LEU A 124 4.20 1.06 16.46
C LEU A 124 2.68 1.08 16.61
N VAL A 125 1.94 1.04 15.52
CA VAL A 125 0.49 1.09 15.54
C VAL A 125 -0.06 -0.07 14.72
N ARG A 126 -0.79 -0.92 15.37
CA ARG A 126 -1.41 -2.12 14.83
C ARG A 126 -2.85 -1.82 14.52
N ARG A 127 -3.10 -1.21 13.41
CA ARG A 127 -4.47 -1.04 12.96
C ARG A 127 -4.48 -0.84 11.47
N ILE A 128 -5.21 -1.71 10.83
CA ILE A 128 -5.57 -1.60 9.43
C ILE A 128 -7.07 -1.32 9.40
N SER A 129 -7.47 -0.33 8.63
CA SER A 129 -8.87 -0.01 8.41
C SER A 129 -9.18 -0.23 6.92
N PRO A 130 -9.67 -1.41 6.51
CA PRO A 130 -10.17 -1.61 5.15
C PRO A 130 -11.45 -0.78 4.96
N TYR A 131 -11.62 -0.18 3.79
CA TYR A 131 -12.79 0.63 3.44
C TYR A 131 -13.65 -0.04 2.38
N ASP A 132 -13.15 -1.12 1.80
CA ASP A 132 -13.83 -1.92 0.80
C ASP A 132 -14.62 -3.08 1.42
N THR A 133 -15.49 -3.65 0.61
CA THR A 133 -16.29 -4.83 0.97
C THR A 133 -16.24 -5.85 -0.17
N VAL A 134 -16.35 -7.13 0.17
CA VAL A 134 -16.43 -8.20 -0.82
C VAL A 134 -17.64 -8.00 -1.73
N GLY A 135 -17.43 -8.13 -3.03
CA GLY A 135 -18.47 -7.95 -4.06
C GLY A 135 -18.60 -6.52 -4.58
N GLN A 136 -17.93 -5.53 -3.96
CA GLN A 136 -17.96 -4.17 -4.52
C GLN A 136 -17.05 -4.03 -5.75
N THR A 137 -17.38 -3.04 -6.59
CA THR A 137 -16.54 -2.64 -7.71
C THR A 137 -15.36 -1.80 -7.21
N ALA A 138 -14.15 -2.33 -7.37
CA ALA A 138 -12.92 -1.57 -7.19
C ALA A 138 -12.73 -0.62 -8.39
N VAL A 139 -12.37 0.62 -8.10
CA VAL A 139 -12.00 1.62 -9.12
C VAL A 139 -10.57 2.03 -8.88
N SER A 140 -9.70 1.82 -9.86
CA SER A 140 -8.27 2.20 -9.78
C SER A 140 -8.09 3.62 -9.29
N GLY A 141 -7.18 3.83 -8.34
CA GLY A 141 -6.90 5.14 -7.72
C GLY A 141 -7.87 5.55 -6.61
N LYS A 142 -9.00 4.85 -6.40
CA LYS A 142 -9.83 5.07 -5.20
C LYS A 142 -9.17 4.47 -3.97
N CYS A 143 -9.38 5.13 -2.83
CA CYS A 143 -8.89 4.66 -1.55
C CYS A 143 -9.56 3.33 -1.18
N MET A 144 -8.74 2.32 -0.83
CA MET A 144 -9.18 1.00 -0.39
C MET A 144 -9.01 0.77 1.10
N GLY A 145 -8.24 1.62 1.80
CA GLY A 145 -8.03 1.47 3.23
C GLY A 145 -6.93 2.37 3.77
N LEU A 146 -6.67 2.22 5.06
CA LEU A 146 -5.66 2.96 5.80
C LEU A 146 -4.89 2.00 6.72
N ILE A 147 -3.55 2.05 6.66
CA ILE A 147 -2.69 1.46 7.69
C ILE A 147 -2.24 2.58 8.64
N HIS A 148 -2.43 2.38 9.94
CA HIS A 148 -2.15 3.41 10.94
C HIS A 148 -0.68 3.40 11.38
N PHE A 149 0.24 4.00 10.69
CA PHE A 149 1.64 4.24 11.06
C PHE A 149 2.68 3.14 10.79
N GLY A 150 3.69 3.47 9.97
CA GLY A 150 4.89 2.66 9.71
C GLY A 150 4.54 1.26 9.17
N SER A 151 4.55 1.08 7.85
CA SER A 151 3.87 -0.07 7.24
C SER A 151 4.56 -0.53 5.96
N ARG A 152 4.11 -1.66 5.47
CA ARG A 152 4.46 -2.21 4.17
C ARG A 152 3.19 -2.56 3.40
N VAL A 153 3.22 -2.29 2.11
CA VAL A 153 2.18 -2.75 1.19
C VAL A 153 2.83 -3.61 0.13
N ASP A 154 2.34 -4.84 0.01
CA ASP A 154 2.80 -5.75 -1.03
C ASP A 154 1.72 -5.91 -2.07
N ILE A 155 2.12 -6.03 -3.33
CA ILE A 155 1.21 -6.35 -4.43
C ILE A 155 1.71 -7.56 -5.19
N ILE A 156 0.81 -8.50 -5.48
CA ILE A 156 1.03 -9.62 -6.40
C ILE A 156 0.25 -9.32 -7.68
N ILE A 157 0.97 -9.28 -8.79
CA ILE A 157 0.47 -8.98 -10.12
C ILE A 157 0.44 -10.28 -10.93
N PRO A 158 -0.72 -10.69 -11.47
CA PRO A 158 -0.84 -11.91 -12.25
C PRO A 158 -0.20 -11.80 -13.63
N GLN A 159 -0.05 -12.92 -14.34
CA GLN A 159 0.42 -13.02 -15.73
C GLN A 159 1.70 -12.22 -16.01
N ARG A 160 2.77 -12.46 -15.20
CA ARG A 160 4.05 -11.75 -15.31
C ARG A 160 4.59 -11.68 -16.75
N HIS A 161 4.42 -12.74 -17.53
CA HIS A 161 4.91 -12.83 -18.90
C HIS A 161 4.26 -11.82 -19.89
N ARG A 162 3.07 -11.30 -19.57
CA ARG A 162 2.36 -10.25 -20.33
C ARG A 162 2.52 -8.87 -19.73
N PHE A 163 3.11 -8.76 -18.53
CA PHE A 163 3.21 -7.51 -17.78
C PHE A 163 4.55 -6.81 -18.03
N LYS A 164 4.52 -5.59 -18.53
CA LYS A 164 5.71 -4.74 -18.72
C LYS A 164 5.93 -3.84 -17.50
N LEU A 165 6.90 -4.22 -16.69
CA LEU A 165 7.30 -3.46 -15.50
C LEU A 165 7.94 -2.12 -15.89
N ARG A 166 7.64 -1.05 -15.14
CA ARG A 166 8.14 0.33 -15.36
C ARG A 166 8.95 0.89 -14.21
N VAL A 167 8.96 0.24 -13.08
CA VAL A 167 9.62 0.68 -11.86
C VAL A 167 10.76 -0.27 -11.48
N LYS A 168 11.65 0.18 -10.58
CA LYS A 168 12.80 -0.60 -10.09
C LYS A 168 12.90 -0.57 -8.56
N GLU A 169 13.65 -1.51 -8.00
CA GLU A 169 13.96 -1.51 -6.56
C GLU A 169 14.68 -0.22 -6.16
N GLY A 170 14.35 0.31 -4.98
CA GLY A 170 14.85 1.58 -4.46
C GLY A 170 14.13 2.82 -4.97
N GLU A 171 13.26 2.72 -5.96
CA GLU A 171 12.48 3.84 -6.49
C GLU A 171 11.36 4.24 -5.51
N TYR A 172 11.12 5.56 -5.39
CA TYR A 172 9.98 6.07 -4.64
C TYR A 172 8.75 6.14 -5.55
N VAL A 173 7.64 5.60 -5.07
CA VAL A 173 6.35 5.57 -5.78
C VAL A 173 5.30 6.36 -5.02
N SER A 174 4.41 6.98 -5.75
CA SER A 174 3.24 7.68 -5.23
C SER A 174 2.00 6.83 -5.45
N GLY A 175 1.27 6.55 -4.39
CA GLY A 175 0.00 5.85 -4.47
C GLY A 175 -0.94 6.55 -5.45
N ASP A 176 -1.78 5.80 -6.14
CA ASP A 176 -2.78 6.27 -7.10
C ASP A 176 -2.25 6.93 -8.40
N THR A 177 -0.97 7.31 -8.46
CA THR A 177 -0.42 8.05 -9.63
C THR A 177 0.73 7.36 -10.33
N THR A 178 1.64 6.71 -9.58
CA THR A 178 2.76 5.99 -10.20
C THR A 178 2.29 4.71 -10.88
N VAL A 179 2.57 4.60 -12.18
CA VAL A 179 2.31 3.38 -12.96
C VAL A 179 3.42 2.37 -12.69
N LEU A 180 3.11 1.27 -12.01
CA LEU A 180 4.05 0.17 -11.76
C LEU A 180 4.40 -0.58 -13.06
N GLY A 181 3.44 -0.65 -13.97
CA GLY A 181 3.58 -1.29 -15.26
C GLY A 181 2.22 -1.41 -15.98
N TYR A 182 2.23 -2.12 -17.09
CA TYR A 182 1.03 -2.30 -17.91
C TYR A 182 1.05 -3.65 -18.63
N TYR A 183 -0.12 -4.13 -19.01
CA TYR A 183 -0.29 -5.28 -19.88
C TYR A 183 -0.28 -4.84 -21.34
N ASP A 184 0.32 -5.66 -22.22
CA ASP A 184 0.17 -5.45 -23.66
C ASP A 184 -1.29 -5.64 -24.05
N ALA A 185 -1.78 -4.74 -24.92
CA ALA A 185 -3.13 -4.79 -25.47
C ALA A 185 -3.31 -5.97 -26.42
#